data_d3a9c070bea3af8c426936dc45c54842
#
_entry.id   d3a9c070bea3af8c426936dc45c54842
#
_cell.length_a   1.000
_cell.length_b   1.000
_cell.length_c   1.000
_cell.angle_alpha   90.00
_cell.angle_beta   90.00
_cell.angle_gamma   90.00
#
_symmetry.space_group_name_H-M   'P 1'
#
loop_
_entity.id
_entity.type
_entity.pdbx_description
1 polymer ?
#
loop_
_entity_poly.entity_id
_entity_poly.type
_entity_poly.pdbx_seq_one_letter_code
_entity_poly.pdbx_strand_id
1 'polypeptide(L)'
;MGVFIDTHPKDNASFLQCKTALRKLSRLSSGCLSVQRCCTPRAATFSSKSNMSTNQHAKVLILGSGPAGYTAAIYAARANLNPMLVTGMAQGGQLMTTTEVDNWPADVNGVQGPELMQRFMEHAERFKAQMVFDHIHSVDLSKRPFTLTGDSGTYTCDSLIIATGASAKYLGLPSEEAFMGRGVSGCATCDGFFYREQPVCVVGGGNTAVEEALYLSNIASKVTLIHRRDKFTAEPILVDKLMEKVKEGKIELKTHFTLDEVLGDQSGVTGIRIKSTQDGSTQDIALQGCFIAIGHSPNTDIFKGQLEMENGYIVTQGGRKGYATQTSVPGVFAAGDVQDDVYRQAITSAGTGCMAALDAQRFLDQ
;
A
#
# COMPACT_ATOMS: atom_id res chain seq x y z
N MET A 1 22.04 -47.26 2.95
CA MET A 1 21.49 -48.31 2.07
C MET A 1 20.78 -47.57 0.93
N GLY A 2 21.44 -47.50 -0.20
CA GLY A 2 21.03 -46.79 -1.37
C GLY A 2 20.12 -47.62 -2.27
N VAL A 3 19.36 -46.92 -3.11
CA VAL A 3 19.13 -47.37 -4.50
C VAL A 3 19.02 -46.17 -5.37
N PHE A 4 19.99 -46.00 -6.26
CA PHE A 4 19.97 -45.23 -7.50
C PHE A 4 19.02 -45.92 -8.47
N ILE A 5 18.25 -45.18 -9.25
CA ILE A 5 17.92 -45.55 -10.63
C ILE A 5 17.93 -44.27 -11.49
N ASP A 6 18.90 -44.22 -12.33
CA ASP A 6 19.14 -43.41 -13.50
C ASP A 6 18.31 -43.94 -14.68
N THR A 7 17.75 -43.06 -15.52
CA THR A 7 17.69 -43.25 -16.98
C THR A 7 17.13 -42.01 -17.70
N HIS A 8 17.99 -41.39 -18.47
CA HIS A 8 17.76 -40.56 -19.67
C HIS A 8 17.52 -41.46 -20.91
N PRO A 9 17.34 -40.91 -22.15
CA PRO A 9 16.53 -39.79 -22.70
C PRO A 9 15.80 -40.17 -24.02
N LYS A 10 15.28 -39.13 -24.76
CA LYS A 10 14.82 -39.06 -26.19
C LYS A 10 13.31 -38.86 -26.31
N ASP A 11 12.76 -37.93 -27.08
CA ASP A 11 13.09 -37.49 -28.42
C ASP A 11 12.49 -36.11 -28.74
N ASN A 12 13.23 -35.44 -29.62
CA ASN A 12 12.96 -34.23 -30.35
C ASN A 12 11.74 -34.28 -31.29
N ALA A 13 11.36 -33.06 -31.68
CA ALA A 13 10.73 -32.67 -32.93
C ALA A 13 9.19 -32.39 -32.89
N SER A 14 8.87 -31.11 -32.89
CA SER A 14 8.08 -30.45 -33.94
C SER A 14 7.54 -29.09 -33.47
N PHE A 15 8.34 -28.06 -33.69
CA PHE A 15 7.85 -26.66 -33.68
C PHE A 15 8.54 -25.94 -34.84
N LEU A 16 8.02 -26.17 -36.04
CA LEU A 16 8.25 -25.29 -37.19
C LEU A 16 7.02 -25.45 -38.11
N GLN A 17 6.25 -24.40 -38.22
CA GLN A 17 5.46 -23.98 -39.38
C GLN A 17 4.16 -23.29 -38.90
N CYS A 18 4.18 -21.98 -38.86
CA CYS A 18 3.12 -21.13 -39.33
C CYS A 18 3.59 -19.66 -39.40
N LYS A 19 4.47 -19.41 -40.37
CA LYS A 19 4.66 -18.08 -40.97
C LYS A 19 4.31 -18.24 -42.45
N THR A 20 3.14 -17.71 -42.85
CA THR A 20 2.88 -17.18 -44.21
C THR A 20 1.37 -17.07 -44.42
N ALA A 21 0.83 -15.89 -44.25
CA ALA A 21 -0.37 -15.44 -44.96
C ALA A 21 -0.70 -13.97 -44.60
N LEU A 22 0.12 -13.07 -45.09
CA LEU A 22 -0.21 -11.65 -45.20
C LEU A 22 0.42 -11.14 -46.47
N ARG A 23 -0.33 -11.20 -47.60
CA ARG A 23 -0.21 -10.35 -48.80
C ARG A 23 -1.26 -10.76 -49.83
N LYS A 24 -2.20 -9.88 -50.01
CA LYS A 24 -2.91 -9.49 -51.25
C LYS A 24 -4.34 -9.13 -50.93
N LEU A 25 -4.61 -7.87 -51.09
CA LEU A 25 -5.73 -7.35 -51.90
C LEU A 25 -5.74 -5.82 -51.73
N SER A 26 -5.04 -5.18 -52.63
CA SER A 26 -5.25 -3.77 -52.99
C SER A 26 -6.01 -3.73 -54.33
N ARG A 27 -6.86 -2.71 -54.45
CA ARG A 27 -7.53 -2.21 -55.66
C ARG A 27 -8.92 -2.74 -55.97
N LEU A 28 -9.83 -1.77 -55.90
CA LEU A 28 -10.75 -1.32 -56.96
C LEU A 28 -11.71 -0.32 -56.28
N SER A 29 -11.55 0.92 -56.53
CA SER A 29 -12.11 1.87 -57.51
C SER A 29 -13.53 2.31 -57.22
N SER A 30 -13.64 3.62 -56.90
CA SER A 30 -14.55 4.66 -57.38
C SER A 30 -16.02 4.32 -57.69
N GLY A 31 -16.91 5.06 -57.02
CA GLY A 31 -18.31 5.21 -57.41
C GLY A 31 -19.04 6.22 -56.52
N CYS A 32 -19.18 7.40 -57.05
CA CYS A 32 -19.98 8.55 -56.62
C CYS A 32 -21.45 8.19 -56.34
N LEU A 33 -22.07 8.76 -55.27
CA LEU A 33 -23.28 9.56 -55.40
C LEU A 33 -23.77 10.08 -54.04
N SER A 34 -23.95 11.36 -54.02
CA SER A 34 -24.51 12.22 -52.99
C SER A 34 -25.96 11.83 -52.59
N VAL A 35 -26.25 11.78 -51.28
CA VAL A 35 -27.56 12.15 -50.74
C VAL A 35 -27.33 12.87 -49.41
N GLN A 36 -27.44 14.20 -49.45
CA GLN A 36 -27.65 15.03 -48.28
C GLN A 36 -29.00 14.70 -47.66
N ARG A 37 -28.99 14.22 -46.43
CA ARG A 37 -30.12 14.34 -45.52
C ARG A 37 -29.75 15.11 -44.30
N CYS A 38 -30.33 16.29 -44.17
CA CYS A 38 -30.44 17.10 -42.98
C CYS A 38 -30.89 16.23 -41.80
N CYS A 39 -30.04 16.07 -40.82
CA CYS A 39 -30.43 15.67 -39.46
C CYS A 39 -30.16 16.85 -38.54
N THR A 40 -31.20 17.52 -38.11
CA THR A 40 -31.22 18.45 -36.99
C THR A 40 -30.74 17.74 -35.72
N PRO A 41 -29.86 18.35 -34.89
CA PRO A 41 -29.50 17.74 -33.63
C PRO A 41 -30.68 17.83 -32.68
N ARG A 42 -31.24 16.69 -32.35
CA ARG A 42 -32.20 16.52 -31.26
C ARG A 42 -31.46 16.76 -29.96
N ALA A 43 -31.77 17.85 -29.27
CA ALA A 43 -31.27 18.15 -27.94
C ALA A 43 -31.58 16.96 -27.02
N ALA A 44 -30.52 16.26 -26.60
CA ALA A 44 -30.65 15.26 -25.56
C ALA A 44 -30.85 16.03 -24.24
N THR A 45 -32.07 15.98 -23.75
CA THR A 45 -32.41 16.37 -22.39
C THR A 45 -31.63 15.43 -21.45
N PHE A 46 -30.58 15.95 -20.84
CA PHE A 46 -29.95 15.33 -19.69
C PHE A 46 -31.00 15.32 -18.56
N SER A 47 -31.65 14.20 -18.38
CA SER A 47 -32.43 13.94 -17.17
C SER A 47 -31.42 13.88 -16.03
N SER A 48 -31.47 14.84 -15.13
CA SER A 48 -30.80 14.77 -13.83
C SER A 48 -31.37 13.55 -13.11
N LYS A 49 -30.64 12.43 -13.14
CA LYS A 49 -30.91 11.31 -12.23
C LYS A 49 -30.69 11.87 -10.82
N SER A 50 -31.77 12.04 -10.08
CA SER A 50 -31.74 12.22 -8.65
C SER A 50 -30.80 11.15 -8.07
N ASN A 51 -29.79 11.56 -7.29
CA ASN A 51 -28.98 10.69 -6.48
C ASN A 51 -29.91 9.97 -5.47
N MET A 52 -30.43 8.81 -5.86
CA MET A 52 -31.01 7.89 -4.90
C MET A 52 -29.83 7.28 -4.16
N SER A 53 -29.67 7.61 -2.87
CA SER A 53 -28.71 6.94 -2.01
C SER A 53 -29.01 5.44 -2.06
N THR A 54 -28.05 4.64 -2.51
CA THR A 54 -28.22 3.20 -2.60
C THR A 54 -27.98 2.58 -1.23
N ASN A 55 -29.00 1.95 -0.66
CA ASN A 55 -28.84 1.12 0.54
C ASN A 55 -28.44 -0.29 0.08
N GLN A 56 -27.26 -0.76 0.49
CA GLN A 56 -26.77 -2.08 0.15
C GLN A 56 -26.43 -2.86 1.43
N HIS A 57 -26.70 -4.16 1.43
CA HIS A 57 -26.36 -5.04 2.54
C HIS A 57 -25.44 -6.17 2.09
N ALA A 58 -24.45 -6.51 2.92
CA ALA A 58 -23.55 -7.62 2.71
C ALA A 58 -23.38 -8.45 3.99
N LYS A 59 -23.22 -9.77 3.88
CA LYS A 59 -22.83 -10.61 5.04
C LYS A 59 -21.51 -10.15 5.61
N VAL A 60 -20.52 -9.92 4.73
CA VAL A 60 -19.19 -9.41 5.09
C VAL A 60 -18.92 -8.17 4.26
N LEU A 61 -18.66 -7.06 4.92
CA LEU A 61 -18.16 -5.85 4.30
C LEU A 61 -16.67 -5.69 4.65
N ILE A 62 -15.87 -5.38 3.65
CA ILE A 62 -14.43 -5.14 3.79
C ILE A 62 -14.19 -3.68 3.43
N LEU A 63 -13.58 -2.93 4.34
CA LEU A 63 -13.31 -1.51 4.15
C LEU A 63 -11.82 -1.30 3.90
N GLY A 64 -11.48 -0.94 2.67
CA GLY A 64 -10.11 -0.74 2.18
C GLY A 64 -9.69 -1.78 1.14
N SER A 65 -8.90 -1.34 0.17
CA SER A 65 -8.50 -2.11 -1.03
C SER A 65 -6.99 -2.35 -1.14
N GLY A 66 -6.25 -2.24 -0.03
CA GLY A 66 -4.85 -2.65 0.03
C GLY A 66 -4.69 -4.18 0.02
N PRO A 67 -3.45 -4.70 0.19
CA PRO A 67 -3.17 -6.15 0.22
C PRO A 67 -4.04 -6.90 1.24
N ALA A 68 -4.30 -6.32 2.43
CA ALA A 68 -5.17 -6.88 3.45
C ALA A 68 -6.62 -7.02 2.95
N GLY A 69 -7.17 -5.94 2.38
CA GLY A 69 -8.57 -5.91 1.93
C GLY A 69 -8.84 -6.86 0.77
N TYR A 70 -8.03 -6.83 -0.27
CA TYR A 70 -8.19 -7.77 -1.39
C TYR A 70 -7.98 -9.22 -0.97
N THR A 71 -7.00 -9.51 -0.09
CA THR A 71 -6.82 -10.87 0.42
C THR A 71 -8.04 -11.32 1.22
N ALA A 72 -8.57 -10.46 2.10
CA ALA A 72 -9.80 -10.76 2.83
C ALA A 72 -10.97 -11.02 1.88
N ALA A 73 -11.11 -10.24 0.81
CA ALA A 73 -12.16 -10.43 -0.21
C ALA A 73 -12.05 -11.77 -0.92
N ILE A 74 -10.83 -12.19 -1.31
CA ILE A 74 -10.57 -13.49 -1.93
C ILE A 74 -11.00 -14.63 -1.01
N TYR A 75 -10.57 -14.61 0.25
CA TYR A 75 -10.86 -15.69 1.21
C TYR A 75 -12.35 -15.74 1.60
N ALA A 76 -12.97 -14.58 1.85
CA ALA A 76 -14.41 -14.50 2.14
C ALA A 76 -15.26 -14.96 0.95
N ALA A 77 -14.89 -14.59 -0.28
CA ALA A 77 -15.60 -15.03 -1.49
C ALA A 77 -15.48 -16.55 -1.69
N ARG A 78 -14.30 -17.12 -1.45
CA ARG A 78 -14.08 -18.58 -1.50
C ARG A 78 -14.87 -19.33 -0.42
N ALA A 79 -15.20 -18.68 0.69
CA ALA A 79 -16.08 -19.20 1.74
C ALA A 79 -17.58 -18.99 1.45
N ASN A 80 -17.95 -18.57 0.22
CA ASN A 80 -19.32 -18.26 -0.21
C ASN A 80 -20.03 -17.17 0.65
N LEU A 81 -19.27 -16.25 1.20
CA LEU A 81 -19.82 -15.15 2.02
C LEU A 81 -20.28 -13.96 1.16
N ASN A 82 -20.03 -13.98 -0.16
CA ASN A 82 -20.37 -12.90 -1.09
C ASN A 82 -19.93 -11.52 -0.56
N PRO A 83 -18.63 -11.31 -0.31
CA PRO A 83 -18.16 -10.09 0.33
C PRO A 83 -18.34 -8.87 -0.56
N MET A 84 -18.64 -7.73 0.08
CA MET A 84 -18.58 -6.41 -0.51
C MET A 84 -17.29 -5.74 -0.03
N LEU A 85 -16.46 -5.25 -0.97
CA LEU A 85 -15.26 -4.48 -0.66
C LEU A 85 -15.48 -3.04 -1.09
N VAL A 86 -15.41 -2.11 -0.13
CA VAL A 86 -15.44 -0.66 -0.36
C VAL A 86 -13.99 -0.16 -0.44
N THR A 87 -13.60 0.40 -1.60
CA THR A 87 -12.20 0.65 -1.92
C THR A 87 -11.57 1.82 -1.16
N GLY A 88 -12.36 2.81 -0.78
CA GLY A 88 -11.86 4.12 -0.37
C GLY A 88 -11.43 4.98 -1.56
N MET A 89 -10.89 6.17 -1.27
CA MET A 89 -10.42 7.12 -2.30
C MET A 89 -9.16 6.63 -3.02
N ALA A 90 -8.26 5.98 -2.30
CA ALA A 90 -7.00 5.43 -2.84
C ALA A 90 -7.15 3.93 -3.11
N GLN A 91 -7.80 3.58 -4.23
CA GLN A 91 -7.93 2.18 -4.63
C GLN A 91 -6.55 1.54 -4.81
N GLY A 92 -6.36 0.34 -4.20
CA GLY A 92 -5.08 -0.36 -4.18
C GLY A 92 -4.16 0.03 -3.02
N GLY A 93 -4.49 1.12 -2.30
CA GLY A 93 -3.75 1.56 -1.12
C GLY A 93 -2.34 2.08 -1.45
N GLN A 94 -1.44 2.00 -0.47
CA GLN A 94 -0.10 2.61 -0.57
C GLN A 94 0.77 2.04 -1.69
N LEU A 95 0.60 0.78 -2.08
CA LEU A 95 1.39 0.18 -3.16
C LEU A 95 1.13 0.82 -4.53
N MET A 96 0.05 1.57 -4.69
CA MET A 96 -0.21 2.32 -5.93
C MET A 96 0.78 3.47 -6.17
N THR A 97 1.47 3.93 -5.14
CA THR A 97 2.51 4.97 -5.21
C THR A 97 3.92 4.40 -5.12
N THR A 98 4.06 3.09 -4.92
CA THR A 98 5.35 2.38 -4.88
C THR A 98 5.74 1.93 -6.30
N THR A 99 6.99 2.18 -6.71
CA THR A 99 7.48 1.78 -8.03
C THR A 99 7.74 0.28 -8.07
N GLU A 100 8.80 -0.20 -7.45
CA GLU A 100 9.14 -1.63 -7.41
C GLU A 100 8.86 -2.24 -6.04
N VAL A 101 8.31 -3.45 -6.03
CA VAL A 101 8.08 -4.28 -4.86
C VAL A 101 8.92 -5.54 -5.02
N ASP A 102 10.10 -5.54 -4.43
CA ASP A 102 11.11 -6.59 -4.58
C ASP A 102 10.97 -7.68 -3.50
N ASN A 103 10.22 -7.37 -2.44
CA ASN A 103 10.02 -8.24 -1.30
C ASN A 103 8.68 -9.00 -1.29
N TRP A 104 7.95 -8.99 -2.42
CA TRP A 104 6.76 -9.81 -2.57
C TRP A 104 7.15 -11.22 -3.03
N PRO A 105 6.89 -12.28 -2.22
CA PRO A 105 7.27 -13.64 -2.57
C PRO A 105 6.64 -14.12 -3.88
N ALA A 106 7.41 -14.85 -4.66
CA ALA A 106 7.08 -15.44 -5.97
C ALA A 106 7.17 -14.50 -7.18
N ASP A 107 7.42 -13.22 -7.01
CA ASP A 107 7.76 -12.31 -8.10
C ASP A 107 9.29 -12.14 -8.16
N VAL A 108 9.98 -13.12 -8.73
CA VAL A 108 11.46 -13.26 -8.71
C VAL A 108 12.22 -12.13 -9.42
N ASN A 109 11.56 -11.35 -10.26
CA ASN A 109 12.13 -10.20 -10.96
C ASN A 109 11.63 -8.86 -10.39
N GLY A 110 11.00 -8.89 -9.19
CA GLY A 110 10.25 -7.76 -8.68
C GLY A 110 8.94 -7.53 -9.45
N VAL A 111 8.08 -6.68 -8.92
CA VAL A 111 6.82 -6.29 -9.56
C VAL A 111 6.54 -4.82 -9.25
N GLN A 112 5.96 -4.09 -10.21
CA GLN A 112 5.51 -2.72 -9.93
C GLN A 112 4.32 -2.73 -8.98
N GLY A 113 4.31 -1.83 -7.98
CA GLY A 113 3.24 -1.77 -6.98
C GLY A 113 1.84 -1.71 -7.60
N PRO A 114 1.56 -0.82 -8.59
CA PRO A 114 0.26 -0.78 -9.27
C PRO A 114 -0.09 -2.09 -9.99
N GLU A 115 0.89 -2.76 -10.63
CA GLU A 115 0.68 -4.04 -11.28
C GLU A 115 0.32 -5.13 -10.27
N LEU A 116 1.04 -5.19 -9.16
CA LEU A 116 0.73 -6.12 -8.08
C LEU A 116 -0.71 -5.92 -7.57
N MET A 117 -1.12 -4.68 -7.32
CA MET A 117 -2.46 -4.37 -6.83
C MET A 117 -3.55 -4.64 -7.86
N GLN A 118 -3.27 -4.45 -9.15
CA GLN A 118 -4.16 -4.87 -10.23
C GLN A 118 -4.38 -6.39 -10.21
N ARG A 119 -3.33 -7.18 -10.05
CA ARG A 119 -3.41 -8.65 -9.93
C ARG A 119 -4.21 -9.09 -8.71
N PHE A 120 -4.09 -8.38 -7.57
CA PHE A 120 -4.91 -8.61 -6.38
C PHE A 120 -6.40 -8.37 -6.66
N MET A 121 -6.72 -7.25 -7.29
CA MET A 121 -8.08 -6.88 -7.66
C MET A 121 -8.72 -7.91 -8.59
N GLU A 122 -8.05 -8.25 -9.71
CA GLU A 122 -8.51 -9.25 -10.66
C GLU A 122 -8.71 -10.62 -10.00
N HIS A 123 -7.86 -10.98 -9.04
CA HIS A 123 -8.02 -12.22 -8.29
C HIS A 123 -9.28 -12.20 -7.39
N ALA A 124 -9.60 -11.08 -6.75
CA ALA A 124 -10.83 -10.94 -5.97
C ALA A 124 -12.08 -10.94 -6.87
N GLU A 125 -12.04 -10.26 -8.02
CA GLU A 125 -13.10 -10.23 -9.02
C GLU A 125 -13.36 -11.61 -9.63
N ARG A 126 -12.32 -12.41 -9.86
CA ARG A 126 -12.44 -13.81 -10.32
C ARG A 126 -13.34 -14.64 -9.40
N PHE A 127 -13.33 -14.38 -8.09
CA PHE A 127 -14.21 -15.02 -7.12
C PHE A 127 -15.52 -14.24 -6.89
N LYS A 128 -15.81 -13.23 -7.72
CA LYS A 128 -17.04 -12.44 -7.67
C LYS A 128 -17.22 -11.64 -6.37
N ALA A 129 -16.12 -11.22 -5.72
CA ALA A 129 -16.21 -10.22 -4.68
C ALA A 129 -16.79 -8.92 -5.29
N GLN A 130 -17.77 -8.33 -4.63
CA GLN A 130 -18.40 -7.09 -5.10
C GLN A 130 -17.48 -5.91 -4.77
N MET A 131 -17.00 -5.20 -5.79
CA MET A 131 -16.22 -3.97 -5.62
C MET A 131 -17.13 -2.75 -5.62
N VAL A 132 -16.96 -1.88 -4.65
CA VAL A 132 -17.70 -0.61 -4.51
C VAL A 132 -16.69 0.53 -4.40
N PHE A 133 -16.76 1.44 -5.36
CA PHE A 133 -15.91 2.64 -5.39
C PHE A 133 -16.63 3.74 -4.61
N ASP A 134 -16.35 3.84 -3.32
CA ASP A 134 -16.92 4.83 -2.44
C ASP A 134 -15.97 5.16 -1.28
N HIS A 135 -16.18 6.32 -0.67
CA HIS A 135 -15.45 6.75 0.51
C HIS A 135 -16.37 6.76 1.72
N ILE A 136 -16.04 5.95 2.74
CA ILE A 136 -16.80 5.90 3.99
C ILE A 136 -16.29 6.98 4.93
N HIS A 137 -17.18 7.85 5.35
CA HIS A 137 -16.88 8.96 6.27
C HIS A 137 -17.45 8.77 7.68
N SER A 138 -18.37 7.81 7.90
CA SER A 138 -18.85 7.48 9.24
C SER A 138 -19.31 6.02 9.36
N VAL A 139 -19.22 5.49 10.58
CA VAL A 139 -19.66 4.12 10.91
C VAL A 139 -20.48 4.13 12.19
N ASP A 140 -21.40 3.17 12.32
CA ASP A 140 -22.11 2.85 13.57
C ASP A 140 -21.92 1.36 13.85
N LEU A 141 -21.12 1.06 14.89
CA LEU A 141 -20.81 -0.29 15.35
C LEU A 141 -21.60 -0.68 16.61
N SER A 142 -22.54 0.14 17.05
CA SER A 142 -23.30 -0.05 18.30
C SER A 142 -24.26 -1.26 18.24
N LYS A 143 -24.71 -1.62 17.04
CA LYS A 143 -25.64 -2.75 16.80
C LYS A 143 -25.43 -3.39 15.45
N ARG A 144 -25.78 -4.66 15.34
CA ARG A 144 -25.83 -5.37 14.05
C ARG A 144 -27.24 -5.31 13.44
N PRO A 145 -27.35 -5.23 12.11
CA PRO A 145 -26.24 -5.07 11.15
C PRO A 145 -25.53 -3.73 11.34
N PHE A 146 -24.20 -3.75 11.25
CA PHE A 146 -23.37 -2.54 11.31
C PHE A 146 -23.69 -1.63 10.15
N THR A 147 -23.61 -0.31 10.37
CA THR A 147 -23.94 0.68 9.34
C THR A 147 -22.73 1.54 9.00
N LEU A 148 -22.47 1.71 7.70
CA LEU A 148 -21.42 2.56 7.16
C LEU A 148 -22.05 3.56 6.21
N THR A 149 -21.68 4.83 6.33
CA THR A 149 -22.18 5.91 5.47
C THR A 149 -21.04 6.40 4.59
N GLY A 150 -21.26 6.35 3.30
CA GLY A 150 -20.32 6.83 2.28
C GLY A 150 -20.89 8.01 1.49
N ASP A 151 -20.08 8.51 0.56
CA ASP A 151 -20.45 9.64 -0.32
C ASP A 151 -21.57 9.25 -1.29
N SER A 152 -21.62 7.97 -1.71
CA SER A 152 -22.56 7.45 -2.69
C SER A 152 -23.76 6.72 -2.07
N GLY A 153 -23.68 6.30 -0.80
CA GLY A 153 -24.75 5.55 -0.18
C GLY A 153 -24.50 5.10 1.25
N THR A 154 -25.45 4.30 1.75
CA THR A 154 -25.37 3.65 3.06
C THR A 154 -25.22 2.15 2.85
N TYR A 155 -24.30 1.56 3.60
CA TYR A 155 -23.98 0.13 3.54
C TYR A 155 -24.25 -0.48 4.91
N THR A 156 -24.77 -1.70 4.92
CA THR A 156 -24.95 -2.46 6.15
C THR A 156 -24.28 -3.82 6.03
N CYS A 157 -23.80 -4.37 7.16
CA CYS A 157 -23.19 -5.69 7.17
C CYS A 157 -23.39 -6.44 8.48
N ASP A 158 -23.35 -7.77 8.42
CA ASP A 158 -23.40 -8.64 9.60
C ASP A 158 -22.02 -8.77 10.25
N SER A 159 -20.95 -8.66 9.44
CA SER A 159 -19.56 -8.65 9.88
C SER A 159 -18.74 -7.63 9.07
N LEU A 160 -17.83 -6.93 9.74
CA LEU A 160 -16.98 -5.89 9.17
C LEU A 160 -15.51 -6.28 9.29
N ILE A 161 -14.76 -6.18 8.18
CA ILE A 161 -13.30 -6.26 8.16
C ILE A 161 -12.73 -4.89 7.84
N ILE A 162 -11.97 -4.32 8.77
CA ILE A 162 -11.31 -3.02 8.62
C ILE A 162 -9.91 -3.26 8.09
N ALA A 163 -9.65 -2.75 6.87
CA ALA A 163 -8.37 -2.88 6.16
C ALA A 163 -7.92 -1.52 5.59
N THR A 164 -8.19 -0.44 6.33
CA THR A 164 -7.96 0.94 5.91
C THR A 164 -6.49 1.37 5.92
N GLY A 165 -5.60 0.53 6.48
CA GLY A 165 -4.16 0.76 6.50
C GLY A 165 -3.72 1.93 7.38
N ALA A 166 -2.47 2.36 7.16
CA ALA A 166 -1.87 3.53 7.80
C ALA A 166 -1.13 4.35 6.74
N SER A 167 -1.05 5.65 6.92
CA SER A 167 -0.37 6.56 6.00
C SER A 167 0.95 7.01 6.60
N ALA A 168 2.04 6.96 5.83
CA ALA A 168 3.30 7.56 6.23
C ALA A 168 3.12 9.07 6.42
N LYS A 169 3.75 9.61 7.45
CA LYS A 169 3.79 11.06 7.68
C LYS A 169 4.94 11.66 6.89
N TYR A 170 4.64 12.76 6.22
CA TYR A 170 5.62 13.57 5.50
C TYR A 170 5.72 14.96 6.12
N LEU A 171 6.76 15.71 5.78
CA LEU A 171 6.96 17.07 6.28
C LEU A 171 6.03 18.09 5.58
N GLY A 172 5.45 17.72 4.46
CA GLY A 172 4.57 18.57 3.65
C GLY A 172 5.35 19.55 2.78
N LEU A 173 6.59 19.24 2.43
CA LEU A 173 7.38 20.06 1.52
C LEU A 173 6.96 19.77 0.06
N PRO A 174 6.75 20.78 -0.78
CA PRO A 174 6.45 20.55 -2.20
C PRO A 174 7.51 19.70 -2.92
N SER A 175 8.77 19.78 -2.48
CA SER A 175 9.87 18.96 -3.02
C SER A 175 9.77 17.48 -2.61
N GLU A 176 9.20 17.16 -1.45
CA GLU A 176 8.91 15.74 -1.10
C GLU A 176 7.93 15.14 -2.10
N GLU A 177 6.83 15.84 -2.35
CA GLU A 177 5.79 15.38 -3.28
C GLU A 177 6.34 15.24 -4.71
N ALA A 178 7.15 16.18 -5.16
CA ALA A 178 7.74 16.16 -6.49
C ALA A 178 8.66 14.97 -6.75
N PHE A 179 9.32 14.44 -5.71
CA PHE A 179 10.26 13.32 -5.81
C PHE A 179 9.76 12.02 -5.16
N MET A 180 8.49 11.95 -4.77
CA MET A 180 7.87 10.75 -4.25
C MET A 180 8.03 9.57 -5.24
N GLY A 181 8.56 8.42 -4.78
CA GLY A 181 8.86 7.26 -5.61
C GLY A 181 10.03 7.45 -6.60
N ARG A 182 10.69 8.63 -6.58
CA ARG A 182 11.87 8.93 -7.41
C ARG A 182 13.03 9.44 -6.57
N GLY A 183 13.20 8.87 -5.38
CA GLY A 183 14.23 9.24 -4.41
C GLY A 183 13.70 9.62 -3.05
N VAL A 184 12.44 10.00 -2.90
CA VAL A 184 11.76 10.19 -1.61
C VAL A 184 10.92 8.97 -1.30
N SER A 185 11.10 8.39 -0.11
CA SER A 185 10.38 7.23 0.40
C SER A 185 10.04 7.38 1.89
N GLY A 186 8.98 6.71 2.33
CA GLY A 186 8.61 6.57 3.74
C GLY A 186 8.90 5.17 4.31
N CYS A 187 9.67 4.32 3.60
CA CYS A 187 9.91 2.94 4.00
C CYS A 187 11.28 2.44 3.53
N ALA A 188 12.25 2.38 4.42
CA ALA A 188 13.60 1.91 4.09
C ALA A 188 13.65 0.40 3.76
N THR A 189 12.82 -0.42 4.40
CA THR A 189 12.76 -1.87 4.13
C THR A 189 12.11 -2.18 2.78
N CYS A 190 11.31 -1.25 2.24
CA CYS A 190 10.70 -1.37 0.94
C CYS A 190 11.68 -0.97 -0.17
N ASP A 191 12.26 0.23 -0.06
CA ASP A 191 12.96 0.90 -1.16
C ASP A 191 14.49 0.96 -0.96
N GLY A 192 15.00 0.62 0.22
CA GLY A 192 16.43 0.76 0.55
C GLY A 192 17.38 0.01 -0.37
N PHE A 193 16.93 -1.13 -0.93
CA PHE A 193 17.74 -1.94 -1.82
C PHE A 193 18.12 -1.20 -3.13
N PHE A 194 17.25 -0.31 -3.64
CA PHE A 194 17.51 0.49 -4.85
C PHE A 194 18.66 1.48 -4.68
N TYR A 195 19.03 1.78 -3.43
CA TYR A 195 20.13 2.71 -3.09
C TYR A 195 21.39 1.98 -2.61
N ARG A 196 21.55 0.73 -3.03
CA ARG A 196 22.76 -0.05 -2.71
C ARG A 196 24.02 0.68 -3.17
N GLU A 197 24.99 0.82 -2.24
CA GLU A 197 26.26 1.51 -2.48
C GLU A 197 26.13 3.01 -2.87
N GLN A 198 24.94 3.61 -2.65
CA GLN A 198 24.69 5.02 -2.86
C GLN A 198 24.54 5.75 -1.52
N PRO A 199 24.88 7.05 -1.41
CA PRO A 199 24.59 7.82 -0.22
C PRO A 199 23.11 8.17 -0.13
N VAL A 200 22.57 8.05 1.10
CA VAL A 200 21.17 8.32 1.42
C VAL A 200 21.04 9.13 2.70
N CYS A 201 19.86 9.70 2.93
CA CYS A 201 19.53 10.24 4.24
C CYS A 201 18.27 9.62 4.83
N VAL A 202 18.17 9.71 6.16
CA VAL A 202 16.97 9.43 6.93
C VAL A 202 16.62 10.66 7.74
N VAL A 203 15.34 11.07 7.70
CA VAL A 203 14.83 12.22 8.44
C VAL A 203 13.93 11.73 9.56
N GLY A 204 14.33 11.96 10.82
CA GLY A 204 13.55 11.54 11.97
C GLY A 204 14.40 11.43 13.24
N GLY A 205 13.83 10.86 14.31
CA GLY A 205 14.55 10.72 15.58
C GLY A 205 13.87 9.80 16.60
N GLY A 206 12.81 9.09 16.18
CA GLY A 206 12.17 8.00 16.93
C GLY A 206 12.74 6.64 16.54
N ASN A 207 12.13 5.56 17.09
CA ASN A 207 12.54 4.17 16.81
C ASN A 207 12.63 3.90 15.32
N THR A 208 11.58 4.20 14.56
CA THR A 208 11.53 3.99 13.10
C THR A 208 12.73 4.62 12.38
N ALA A 209 13.05 5.88 12.69
CA ALA A 209 14.16 6.57 12.03
C ALA A 209 15.53 5.94 12.34
N VAL A 210 15.74 5.51 13.59
CA VAL A 210 16.98 4.86 13.98
C VAL A 210 17.08 3.46 13.38
N GLU A 211 16.00 2.68 13.40
CA GLU A 211 15.93 1.35 12.79
C GLU A 211 16.19 1.42 11.28
N GLU A 212 15.55 2.36 10.58
CA GLU A 212 15.76 2.57 9.15
C GLU A 212 17.20 3.00 8.83
N ALA A 213 17.79 3.89 9.64
CA ALA A 213 19.18 4.29 9.47
C ALA A 213 20.15 3.12 9.70
N LEU A 214 19.89 2.28 10.70
CA LEU A 214 20.65 1.06 10.95
C LEU A 214 20.53 0.06 9.81
N TYR A 215 19.31 -0.16 9.30
CA TYR A 215 19.06 -1.03 8.15
C TYR A 215 19.82 -0.54 6.91
N LEU A 216 19.66 0.73 6.56
CA LEU A 216 20.31 1.35 5.41
C LEU A 216 21.82 1.37 5.52
N SER A 217 22.38 1.44 6.73
CA SER A 217 23.84 1.42 6.95
C SER A 217 24.52 0.13 6.50
N ASN A 218 23.75 -0.94 6.29
CA ASN A 218 24.25 -2.22 5.78
C ASN A 218 24.16 -2.31 4.24
N ILE A 219 23.45 -1.38 3.60
CA ILE A 219 23.15 -1.42 2.16
C ILE A 219 23.79 -0.23 1.44
N ALA A 220 23.56 0.96 1.95
CA ALA A 220 24.02 2.21 1.36
C ALA A 220 25.52 2.43 1.60
N SER A 221 26.18 3.25 0.78
CA SER A 221 27.57 3.63 0.98
C SER A 221 27.74 4.51 2.23
N LYS A 222 26.78 5.38 2.49
CA LYS A 222 26.73 6.27 3.65
C LYS A 222 25.30 6.66 3.96
N VAL A 223 24.95 6.73 5.24
CA VAL A 223 23.66 7.22 5.71
C VAL A 223 23.84 8.54 6.45
N THR A 224 23.07 9.57 6.10
CA THR A 224 23.00 10.82 6.86
C THR A 224 21.69 10.84 7.65
N LEU A 225 21.76 10.73 8.99
CA LEU A 225 20.57 10.83 9.84
C LEU A 225 20.37 12.28 10.30
N ILE A 226 19.23 12.86 9.89
CA ILE A 226 18.87 14.25 10.13
C ILE A 226 17.83 14.29 11.24
N HIS A 227 18.16 15.00 12.33
CA HIS A 227 17.28 15.17 13.47
C HIS A 227 17.25 16.62 13.97
N ARG A 228 16.03 17.13 14.22
CA ARG A 228 15.82 18.53 14.62
C ARG A 228 16.27 18.89 16.03
N ARG A 229 16.58 17.90 16.88
CA ARG A 229 16.99 18.06 18.29
C ARG A 229 18.36 17.43 18.52
N ASP A 230 18.88 17.59 19.73
CA ASP A 230 20.10 16.94 20.22
C ASP A 230 19.88 15.52 20.74
N LYS A 231 18.64 15.20 21.14
CA LYS A 231 18.27 13.91 21.74
C LYS A 231 17.28 13.16 20.88
N PHE A 232 17.59 11.90 20.62
CA PHE A 232 16.67 10.94 20.01
C PHE A 232 15.57 10.55 20.99
N THR A 233 14.38 10.28 20.47
CA THR A 233 13.25 9.70 21.22
C THR A 233 13.18 8.18 21.05
N ALA A 234 14.13 7.61 20.33
CA ALA A 234 14.29 6.17 20.17
C ALA A 234 14.72 5.50 21.48
N GLU A 235 14.48 4.20 21.58
CA GLU A 235 14.92 3.39 22.73
C GLU A 235 16.44 3.45 22.91
N PRO A 236 16.94 3.48 24.19
CA PRO A 236 18.38 3.59 24.46
C PRO A 236 19.22 2.57 23.71
N ILE A 237 18.77 1.31 23.64
CA ILE A 237 19.50 0.23 22.95
C ILE A 237 19.67 0.51 21.44
N LEU A 238 18.67 1.14 20.81
CA LEU A 238 18.76 1.54 19.39
C LEU A 238 19.72 2.71 19.22
N VAL A 239 19.70 3.66 20.15
CA VAL A 239 20.64 4.79 20.15
C VAL A 239 22.09 4.30 20.34
N ASP A 240 22.32 3.32 21.19
CA ASP A 240 23.65 2.73 21.38
C ASP A 240 24.15 2.10 20.08
N LYS A 241 23.34 1.29 19.40
CA LYS A 241 23.67 0.71 18.08
C LYS A 241 23.92 1.78 17.03
N LEU A 242 23.10 2.85 17.02
CA LEU A 242 23.29 3.98 16.13
C LEU A 242 24.69 4.61 16.34
N MET A 243 25.08 4.86 17.60
CA MET A 243 26.36 5.46 17.91
C MET A 243 27.55 4.55 17.56
N GLU A 244 27.37 3.24 17.58
CA GLU A 244 28.37 2.29 17.03
C GLU A 244 28.56 2.50 15.52
N LYS A 245 27.48 2.59 14.76
CA LYS A 245 27.53 2.84 13.30
C LYS A 245 28.07 4.23 12.96
N VAL A 246 27.88 5.21 13.82
CA VAL A 246 28.50 6.53 13.68
C VAL A 246 30.03 6.42 13.87
N LYS A 247 30.51 5.68 14.88
CA LYS A 247 31.95 5.43 15.10
C LYS A 247 32.58 4.65 13.93
N GLU A 248 31.83 3.73 13.30
CA GLU A 248 32.27 3.00 12.10
C GLU A 248 32.34 3.90 10.86
N GLY A 249 31.83 5.14 10.93
CA GLY A 249 31.74 6.05 9.77
C GLY A 249 30.65 5.72 8.75
N LYS A 250 29.78 4.74 9.05
CA LYS A 250 28.65 4.33 8.19
C LYS A 250 27.49 5.30 8.26
N ILE A 251 27.29 5.90 9.44
CA ILE A 251 26.21 6.88 9.67
C ILE A 251 26.84 8.21 10.09
N GLU A 252 26.39 9.30 9.47
CA GLU A 252 26.67 10.68 9.87
C GLU A 252 25.45 11.28 10.54
N LEU A 253 25.61 11.89 11.71
CA LEU A 253 24.53 12.58 12.41
C LEU A 253 24.53 14.06 12.07
N LYS A 254 23.36 14.56 11.70
CA LYS A 254 23.04 15.98 11.54
C LYS A 254 21.95 16.35 12.55
N THR A 255 22.37 16.55 13.81
CA THR A 255 21.48 17.03 14.87
C THR A 255 21.30 18.54 14.78
N HIS A 256 20.18 19.06 15.27
CA HIS A 256 19.74 20.45 15.13
C HIS A 256 19.53 20.89 13.68
N PHE A 257 19.18 19.95 12.79
CA PHE A 257 18.81 20.25 11.41
C PHE A 257 17.43 19.70 11.07
N THR A 258 16.75 20.41 10.18
CA THR A 258 15.53 19.94 9.51
C THR A 258 15.79 19.82 8.01
N LEU A 259 15.05 18.96 7.33
CA LEU A 259 14.98 18.97 5.88
C LEU A 259 14.28 20.27 5.45
N ASP A 260 14.92 21.06 4.59
CA ASP A 260 14.39 22.31 4.03
C ASP A 260 13.85 22.08 2.61
N GLU A 261 14.61 21.35 1.80
CA GLU A 261 14.25 21.06 0.40
C GLU A 261 14.89 19.74 -0.06
N VAL A 262 14.17 18.97 -0.87
CA VAL A 262 14.73 17.86 -1.64
C VAL A 262 15.15 18.40 -3.01
N LEU A 263 16.41 18.16 -3.37
CA LEU A 263 17.01 18.62 -4.63
C LEU A 263 17.07 17.46 -5.62
N GLY A 264 16.78 17.75 -6.89
CA GLY A 264 16.81 16.71 -7.90
C GLY A 264 16.54 17.23 -9.30
N ASP A 265 16.52 16.32 -10.24
CA ASP A 265 16.26 16.56 -11.64
C ASP A 265 15.23 15.55 -12.22
N GLN A 266 15.18 15.41 -13.53
CA GLN A 266 14.26 14.47 -14.19
C GLN A 266 14.56 13.01 -13.85
N SER A 267 15.78 12.66 -13.44
CA SER A 267 16.19 11.31 -13.06
C SER A 267 15.83 10.94 -11.61
N GLY A 268 15.55 11.94 -10.76
CA GLY A 268 15.20 11.75 -9.36
C GLY A 268 16.00 12.66 -8.41
N VAL A 269 16.10 12.22 -7.15
CA VAL A 269 16.84 12.95 -6.11
C VAL A 269 18.34 12.95 -6.39
N THR A 270 18.98 14.12 -6.33
CA THR A 270 20.43 14.31 -6.44
C THR A 270 21.05 14.89 -5.17
N GLY A 271 20.22 15.31 -4.22
CA GLY A 271 20.65 15.87 -2.96
C GLY A 271 19.50 16.39 -2.11
N ILE A 272 19.86 16.96 -0.99
CA ILE A 272 18.93 17.65 -0.08
C ILE A 272 19.54 18.96 0.39
N ARG A 273 18.70 19.90 0.77
CA ARG A 273 19.06 21.07 1.57
C ARG A 273 18.56 20.88 2.98
N ILE A 274 19.43 20.97 3.95
CA ILE A 274 19.09 20.99 5.37
C ILE A 274 19.26 22.38 5.95
N LYS A 275 18.45 22.70 6.96
CA LYS A 275 18.46 23.99 7.65
C LYS A 275 18.69 23.81 9.14
N SER A 276 19.63 24.54 9.66
CA SER A 276 19.96 24.55 11.10
C SER A 276 18.81 25.17 11.90
N THR A 277 18.42 24.51 12.97
CA THR A 277 17.39 24.99 13.91
C THR A 277 17.97 25.99 14.92
N GLN A 278 19.30 26.16 14.96
CA GLN A 278 19.99 27.05 15.89
C GLN A 278 20.23 28.42 15.31
N ASP A 279 20.72 28.51 14.07
CA ASP A 279 21.13 29.77 13.45
C ASP A 279 20.48 30.02 12.08
N GLY A 280 19.67 29.06 11.61
CA GLY A 280 18.98 29.16 10.32
C GLY A 280 19.87 28.98 9.08
N SER A 281 21.16 28.67 9.25
CA SER A 281 22.07 28.39 8.13
C SER A 281 21.64 27.14 7.37
N THR A 282 21.92 27.12 6.06
CA THR A 282 21.57 25.98 5.19
C THR A 282 22.82 25.27 4.68
N GLN A 283 22.70 23.96 4.46
CA GLN A 283 23.74 23.13 3.88
C GLN A 283 23.11 22.19 2.85
N ASP A 284 23.71 22.11 1.67
CA ASP A 284 23.36 21.13 0.66
C ASP A 284 24.19 19.86 0.82
N ILE A 285 23.56 18.69 0.70
CA ILE A 285 24.19 17.37 0.82
C ILE A 285 23.83 16.57 -0.43
N ALA A 286 24.83 16.11 -1.18
CA ALA A 286 24.63 15.27 -2.35
C ALA A 286 24.31 13.83 -1.92
N LEU A 287 23.19 13.28 -2.40
CA LEU A 287 22.72 11.91 -2.14
C LEU A 287 21.61 11.51 -3.13
N GLN A 288 21.26 10.24 -3.19
CA GLN A 288 20.29 9.72 -4.16
C GLN A 288 18.96 9.29 -3.53
N GLY A 289 18.91 9.06 -2.22
CA GLY A 289 17.68 8.65 -1.54
C GLY A 289 17.42 9.42 -0.25
N CYS A 290 16.16 9.84 -0.05
CA CYS A 290 15.73 10.58 1.14
C CYS A 290 14.55 9.81 1.78
N PHE A 291 14.79 9.22 2.94
CA PHE A 291 13.81 8.44 3.68
C PHE A 291 13.19 9.28 4.79
N ILE A 292 11.88 9.49 4.73
CA ILE A 292 11.13 10.30 5.69
C ILE A 292 10.55 9.38 6.76
N ALA A 293 11.21 9.30 7.90
CA ALA A 293 10.90 8.40 9.00
C ALA A 293 10.38 9.15 10.25
N ILE A 294 9.35 9.96 10.06
CA ILE A 294 8.72 10.76 11.14
C ILE A 294 7.46 10.12 11.70
N GLY A 295 7.22 8.84 11.38
CA GLY A 295 6.13 8.01 11.86
C GLY A 295 5.00 7.82 10.84
N HIS A 296 4.00 7.05 11.27
CA HIS A 296 2.79 6.74 10.49
C HIS A 296 1.56 7.23 11.23
N SER A 297 0.44 7.32 10.53
CA SER A 297 -0.87 7.61 11.09
C SER A 297 -1.85 6.53 10.59
N PRO A 298 -2.40 5.69 11.46
CA PRO A 298 -3.41 4.73 11.04
C PRO A 298 -4.69 5.44 10.60
N ASN A 299 -5.35 4.89 9.59
CA ASN A 299 -6.58 5.47 9.03
C ASN A 299 -7.80 4.97 9.83
N THR A 300 -7.96 5.49 11.06
CA THR A 300 -8.90 5.01 12.08
C THR A 300 -9.86 6.06 12.60
N ASP A 301 -9.83 7.29 12.06
CA ASP A 301 -10.60 8.43 12.61
C ASP A 301 -12.09 8.15 12.73
N ILE A 302 -12.69 7.45 11.77
CA ILE A 302 -14.13 7.12 11.76
C ILE A 302 -14.53 6.07 12.80
N PHE A 303 -13.57 5.38 13.44
CA PHE A 303 -13.80 4.36 14.45
C PHE A 303 -13.56 4.87 15.89
N LYS A 304 -13.08 6.11 16.06
CA LYS A 304 -12.79 6.69 17.37
C LYS A 304 -14.02 6.66 18.29
N GLY A 305 -13.80 6.20 19.53
CA GLY A 305 -14.85 6.07 20.53
C GLY A 305 -15.74 4.83 20.36
N GLN A 306 -15.55 4.03 19.33
CA GLN A 306 -16.31 2.80 19.09
C GLN A 306 -15.46 1.53 19.20
N LEU A 307 -14.15 1.63 18.92
CA LEU A 307 -13.18 0.54 19.04
C LEU A 307 -12.08 0.89 20.04
N GLU A 308 -11.53 -0.12 20.69
CA GLU A 308 -10.33 0.02 21.49
C GLU A 308 -9.11 0.29 20.57
N MET A 309 -8.31 1.30 20.94
CA MET A 309 -7.15 1.74 20.15
C MET A 309 -5.97 2.03 21.06
N GLU A 310 -4.78 1.67 20.57
CA GLU A 310 -3.51 2.06 21.17
C GLU A 310 -2.68 2.87 20.16
N ASN A 311 -2.23 4.08 20.55
CA ASN A 311 -1.54 5.01 19.66
C ASN A 311 -2.28 5.31 18.33
N GLY A 312 -3.61 5.16 18.33
CA GLY A 312 -4.47 5.31 17.16
C GLY A 312 -4.67 4.04 16.33
N TYR A 313 -3.89 2.97 16.58
CA TYR A 313 -4.05 1.67 15.92
C TYR A 313 -5.18 0.86 16.59
N ILE A 314 -5.91 0.09 15.81
CA ILE A 314 -6.99 -0.76 16.34
C ILE A 314 -6.38 -1.94 17.09
N VAL A 315 -6.77 -2.12 18.36
CA VAL A 315 -6.36 -3.27 19.16
C VAL A 315 -7.12 -4.52 18.72
N THR A 316 -6.39 -5.60 18.47
CA THR A 316 -6.94 -6.92 18.15
C THR A 316 -6.59 -7.94 19.23
N GLN A 317 -7.37 -9.03 19.33
CA GLN A 317 -7.16 -10.03 20.38
C GLN A 317 -5.79 -10.73 20.28
N GLY A 318 -5.27 -10.93 19.07
CA GLY A 318 -4.03 -11.65 18.84
C GLY A 318 -4.09 -13.13 19.29
N GLY A 319 -2.92 -13.78 19.34
CA GLY A 319 -2.72 -15.07 19.97
C GLY A 319 -3.15 -16.29 19.13
N ARG A 320 -3.28 -17.46 19.81
CA ARG A 320 -3.42 -18.78 19.18
C ARG A 320 -4.79 -19.44 19.38
N LYS A 321 -5.74 -18.74 20.01
CA LYS A 321 -7.06 -19.30 20.35
C LYS A 321 -8.13 -19.12 19.27
N GLY A 322 -7.77 -18.59 18.10
CA GLY A 322 -8.68 -18.10 17.08
C GLY A 322 -9.13 -16.66 17.35
N TYR A 323 -9.82 -16.07 16.37
CA TYR A 323 -10.26 -14.68 16.43
C TYR A 323 -9.11 -13.67 16.67
N ALA A 324 -7.91 -13.98 16.18
CA ALA A 324 -6.74 -13.16 16.41
C ALA A 324 -6.89 -11.73 15.85
N THR A 325 -7.72 -11.55 14.83
CA THR A 325 -8.00 -10.27 14.19
C THR A 325 -9.26 -9.56 14.73
N GLN A 326 -9.97 -10.17 15.69
CA GLN A 326 -11.17 -9.59 16.30
C GLN A 326 -10.82 -8.35 17.14
N THR A 327 -11.59 -7.30 16.94
CA THR A 327 -11.50 -6.05 17.71
C THR A 327 -12.27 -6.15 19.04
N SER A 328 -12.40 -5.04 19.77
CA SER A 328 -13.24 -4.95 20.98
C SER A 328 -14.73 -5.16 20.70
N VAL A 329 -15.19 -5.06 19.44
CA VAL A 329 -16.59 -5.27 19.05
C VAL A 329 -16.75 -6.62 18.35
N PRO A 330 -17.55 -7.57 18.87
CA PRO A 330 -17.79 -8.87 18.25
C PRO A 330 -18.35 -8.73 16.83
N GLY A 331 -17.74 -9.44 15.86
CA GLY A 331 -18.09 -9.36 14.44
C GLY A 331 -17.37 -8.26 13.66
N VAL A 332 -16.51 -7.48 14.34
CA VAL A 332 -15.62 -6.49 13.71
C VAL A 332 -14.19 -6.96 13.84
N PHE A 333 -13.49 -7.04 12.70
CA PHE A 333 -12.11 -7.52 12.57
C PHE A 333 -11.23 -6.43 11.95
N ALA A 334 -9.94 -6.43 12.28
CA ALA A 334 -8.98 -5.49 11.71
C ALA A 334 -7.77 -6.25 11.13
N ALA A 335 -7.28 -5.79 9.97
CA ALA A 335 -6.19 -6.43 9.24
C ALA A 335 -5.30 -5.41 8.52
N GLY A 336 -4.02 -5.73 8.42
CA GLY A 336 -3.01 -4.86 7.82
C GLY A 336 -2.57 -3.74 8.76
N ASP A 337 -2.00 -2.70 8.17
CA ASP A 337 -1.33 -1.62 8.91
C ASP A 337 -2.26 -0.79 9.81
N VAL A 338 -3.57 -0.96 9.70
CA VAL A 338 -4.53 -0.31 10.61
C VAL A 338 -4.44 -0.85 12.03
N GLN A 339 -3.91 -2.06 12.22
CA GLN A 339 -3.70 -2.74 13.51
C GLN A 339 -2.22 -3.13 13.74
N ASP A 340 -1.37 -3.08 12.70
CA ASP A 340 0.04 -3.45 12.76
C ASP A 340 0.91 -2.20 12.69
N ASP A 341 1.42 -1.76 13.85
CA ASP A 341 2.36 -0.64 13.98
C ASP A 341 3.83 -1.08 13.96
N VAL A 342 4.09 -2.41 13.86
CA VAL A 342 5.42 -3.00 13.96
C VAL A 342 5.98 -3.36 12.59
N TYR A 343 5.32 -4.27 11.86
CA TYR A 343 5.86 -4.85 10.62
C TYR A 343 5.55 -4.03 9.38
N ARG A 344 4.28 -3.66 9.18
CA ARG A 344 3.81 -2.81 8.07
C ARG A 344 4.34 -3.24 6.71
N GLN A 345 4.17 -4.52 6.39
CA GLN A 345 4.59 -5.10 5.12
C GLN A 345 3.38 -5.58 4.31
N ALA A 346 3.48 -5.54 2.97
CA ALA A 346 2.42 -6.02 2.09
C ALA A 346 2.05 -7.48 2.38
N ILE A 347 3.05 -8.33 2.65
CA ILE A 347 2.85 -9.75 2.94
C ILE A 347 2.19 -9.98 4.30
N THR A 348 2.57 -9.23 5.35
CA THR A 348 1.92 -9.34 6.67
C THR A 348 0.49 -8.82 6.60
N SER A 349 0.27 -7.74 5.85
CA SER A 349 -1.08 -7.21 5.58
C SER A 349 -1.95 -8.23 4.86
N ALA A 350 -1.46 -8.88 3.81
CA ALA A 350 -2.17 -9.96 3.12
C ALA A 350 -2.44 -11.15 4.07
N GLY A 351 -1.47 -11.53 4.89
CA GLY A 351 -1.60 -12.60 5.88
C GLY A 351 -2.70 -12.32 6.90
N THR A 352 -2.73 -11.12 7.48
CA THR A 352 -3.78 -10.72 8.43
C THR A 352 -5.14 -10.55 7.75
N GLY A 353 -5.20 -10.13 6.48
CA GLY A 353 -6.41 -10.11 5.67
C GLY A 353 -7.03 -11.50 5.50
N CYS A 354 -6.19 -12.53 5.23
CA CYS A 354 -6.61 -13.92 5.22
C CYS A 354 -7.19 -14.34 6.59
N MET A 355 -6.48 -14.03 7.68
CA MET A 355 -6.92 -14.36 9.04
C MET A 355 -8.27 -13.71 9.36
N ALA A 356 -8.46 -12.44 9.03
CA ALA A 356 -9.70 -11.70 9.29
C ALA A 356 -10.90 -12.30 8.54
N ALA A 357 -10.71 -12.73 7.29
CA ALA A 357 -11.77 -13.41 6.55
C ALA A 357 -12.16 -14.77 7.17
N LEU A 358 -11.18 -15.55 7.64
CA LEU A 358 -11.44 -16.81 8.33
C LEU A 358 -12.10 -16.61 9.69
N ASP A 359 -11.72 -15.56 10.41
CA ASP A 359 -12.35 -15.20 11.69
C ASP A 359 -13.80 -14.72 11.48
N ALA A 360 -14.04 -13.89 10.45
CA ALA A 360 -15.38 -13.45 10.07
C ALA A 360 -16.28 -14.63 9.66
N GLN A 361 -15.75 -15.58 8.88
CA GLN A 361 -16.46 -16.81 8.55
C GLN A 361 -16.90 -17.57 9.79
N ARG A 362 -15.96 -17.89 10.71
CA ARG A 362 -16.26 -18.60 11.95
C ARG A 362 -17.29 -17.89 12.82
N PHE A 363 -17.23 -16.54 12.83
CA PHE A 363 -18.20 -15.73 13.56
C PHE A 363 -19.61 -15.83 12.99
N LEU A 364 -19.75 -15.87 11.66
CA LEU A 364 -21.03 -15.96 10.97
C LEU A 364 -21.62 -17.37 10.94
N ASP A 365 -20.79 -18.39 11.17
CA ASP A 365 -21.21 -19.82 11.22
C ASP A 365 -21.75 -20.21 12.61
N GLN A 366 -21.70 -19.34 13.62
CA GLN A 366 -22.25 -19.55 14.97
C GLN A 366 -23.74 -19.20 15.04
#